data_1a37c96f80987a23434b59f6e4f4ca11
#
_entry.id   1a37c96f80987a23434b59f6e4f4ca11
#
_cell.length_a   1.000
_cell.length_b   1.000
_cell.length_c   1.000
_cell.angle_alpha   90.00
_cell.angle_beta   90.00
_cell.angle_gamma   90.00
#
_symmetry.space_group_name_H-M   'P 1'
#
loop_
_entity.id
_entity.type
_entity.pdbx_description
1 polymer ?
#
loop_
_entity_poly.entity_id
_entity_poly.type
_entity_poly.pdbx_seq_one_letter_code
_entity_poly.pdbx_strand_id
1 'polypeptide(L)'
;MIYSFGNTGPVVSQIQKALYGAGYPCGMIDVRYGAETKKAVVAFQQAKGLKADGIVGPATMLLLIPARFKKSKRKIDKIIIHCSATPELEDATVEQIRAEHKRLGWSDIGYHYVIYRDGSIHEGRDVDIQGAHCADSNGNVGSIGICYVGGVEMRRPELTYAQLKAKDTRTPQQKVALLNLLCELRVLYPNAKILGHRDLDKHGKQCPSFDAKTEYARI
;
A
#
# COMPACT_ATOMS: atom_id res chain seq x y z
N MET A 1 -12.43 1.06 10.13
CA MET A 1 -11.86 2.37 10.52
C MET A 1 -12.91 3.43 10.22
N ILE A 2 -12.96 4.51 10.99
CA ILE A 2 -13.94 5.58 10.89
C ILE A 2 -13.16 6.90 10.86
N TYR A 3 -13.56 7.81 9.98
CA TYR A 3 -13.01 9.17 9.90
C TYR A 3 -14.10 10.18 10.16
N SER A 4 -13.81 11.16 11.03
CA SER A 4 -14.76 12.18 11.48
C SER A 4 -14.03 13.48 11.79
N PHE A 5 -14.79 14.51 12.14
CA PHE A 5 -14.24 15.80 12.56
C PHE A 5 -13.11 15.63 13.60
N GLY A 6 -12.00 16.32 13.37
CA GLY A 6 -10.79 16.27 14.18
C GLY A 6 -9.76 15.23 13.75
N ASN A 7 -10.10 14.25 12.91
CA ASN A 7 -9.13 13.31 12.39
C ASN A 7 -8.16 14.01 11.42
N THR A 8 -6.94 13.48 11.33
CA THR A 8 -5.89 13.98 10.43
C THR A 8 -5.16 12.82 9.77
N GLY A 9 -4.51 13.09 8.64
CA GLY A 9 -3.63 12.13 7.99
C GLY A 9 -3.92 11.92 6.51
N PRO A 10 -3.12 11.05 5.86
CA PRO A 10 -3.18 10.86 4.41
C PRO A 10 -4.55 10.37 3.89
N VAL A 11 -5.24 9.53 4.67
CA VAL A 11 -6.57 9.03 4.29
C VAL A 11 -7.59 10.17 4.27
N VAL A 12 -7.48 11.15 5.16
CA VAL A 12 -8.34 12.34 5.14
C VAL A 12 -8.14 13.12 3.84
N SER A 13 -6.90 13.29 3.39
CA SER A 13 -6.61 13.90 2.07
C SER A 13 -7.24 13.11 0.91
N GLN A 14 -7.23 11.77 0.96
CA GLN A 14 -7.90 10.96 -0.05
C GLN A 14 -9.43 11.16 -0.03
N ILE A 15 -10.03 11.23 1.15
CA ILE A 15 -11.45 11.55 1.33
C ILE A 15 -11.76 12.92 0.72
N GLN A 16 -10.96 13.94 1.02
CA GLN A 16 -11.14 15.29 0.49
C GLN A 16 -11.04 15.32 -1.05
N LYS A 17 -10.03 14.66 -1.63
CA LYS A 17 -9.88 14.53 -3.08
C LYS A 17 -11.08 13.84 -3.72
N ALA A 18 -11.56 12.75 -3.11
CA ALA A 18 -12.70 12.01 -3.60
C ALA A 18 -14.00 12.82 -3.53
N LEU A 19 -14.21 13.60 -2.46
CA LEU A 19 -15.33 14.53 -2.35
C LEU A 19 -15.31 15.58 -3.47
N TYR A 20 -14.17 16.18 -3.74
CA TYR A 20 -14.01 17.11 -4.88
C TYR A 20 -14.34 16.44 -6.21
N GLY A 21 -13.76 15.27 -6.47
CA GLY A 21 -14.02 14.49 -7.68
C GLY A 21 -15.48 14.09 -7.85
N ALA A 22 -16.20 13.92 -6.73
CA ALA A 22 -17.63 13.61 -6.71
C ALA A 22 -18.54 14.86 -6.73
N GLY A 23 -17.98 16.08 -6.83
CA GLY A 23 -18.73 17.34 -6.88
C GLY A 23 -19.15 17.91 -5.53
N TYR A 24 -18.51 17.48 -4.43
CA TYR A 24 -18.77 17.98 -3.08
C TYR A 24 -17.56 18.75 -2.53
N PRO A 25 -17.43 20.07 -2.79
CA PRO A 25 -16.32 20.87 -2.31
C PRO A 25 -16.20 20.83 -0.78
N CYS A 26 -15.02 20.57 -0.27
CA CYS A 26 -14.78 20.36 1.17
C CYS A 26 -13.71 21.32 1.76
N GLY A 27 -13.50 22.48 1.13
CA GLY A 27 -12.44 23.40 1.52
C GLY A 27 -11.07 22.96 0.96
N MET A 28 -9.99 23.28 1.67
CA MET A 28 -8.64 22.88 1.27
C MET A 28 -8.42 21.37 1.45
N ILE A 29 -7.61 20.79 0.56
CA ILE A 29 -7.11 19.42 0.73
C ILE A 29 -5.86 19.49 1.61
N ASP A 30 -6.05 19.41 2.93
CA ASP A 30 -5.03 19.75 3.93
C ASP A 30 -4.78 18.66 4.96
N VAL A 31 -5.19 17.43 4.67
CA VAL A 31 -5.11 16.27 5.56
C VAL A 31 -5.88 16.39 6.88
N ARG A 32 -6.72 17.44 7.05
CA ARG A 32 -7.50 17.69 8.27
C ARG A 32 -8.99 17.52 8.00
N TYR A 33 -9.64 16.69 8.78
CA TYR A 33 -11.10 16.54 8.73
C TYR A 33 -11.76 17.70 9.51
N GLY A 34 -11.84 18.85 8.85
CA GLY A 34 -12.44 20.08 9.40
C GLY A 34 -13.95 20.16 9.19
N ALA A 35 -14.54 21.31 9.53
CA ALA A 35 -15.97 21.57 9.40
C ALA A 35 -16.45 21.49 7.94
N GLU A 36 -15.69 22.03 6.98
CA GLU A 36 -16.03 21.99 5.58
C GLU A 36 -16.00 20.55 5.04
N THR A 37 -15.02 19.74 5.46
CA THR A 37 -14.96 18.31 5.12
C THR A 37 -16.17 17.58 5.67
N LYS A 38 -16.55 17.82 6.93
CA LYS A 38 -17.75 17.23 7.53
C LYS A 38 -19.01 17.61 6.76
N LYS A 39 -19.19 18.87 6.42
CA LYS A 39 -20.34 19.39 5.65
C LYS A 39 -20.44 18.70 4.29
N ALA A 40 -19.34 18.58 3.57
CA ALA A 40 -19.26 17.89 2.28
C ALA A 40 -19.62 16.40 2.39
N VAL A 41 -19.13 15.72 3.44
CA VAL A 41 -19.48 14.31 3.71
C VAL A 41 -20.97 14.15 4.00
N VAL A 42 -21.58 15.03 4.80
CA VAL A 42 -23.04 15.01 5.07
C VAL A 42 -23.81 15.14 3.75
N ALA A 43 -23.45 16.11 2.91
CA ALA A 43 -24.11 16.30 1.61
C ALA A 43 -23.96 15.08 0.70
N PHE A 44 -22.75 14.49 0.64
CA PHE A 44 -22.51 13.25 -0.11
C PHE A 44 -23.36 12.08 0.42
N GLN A 45 -23.41 11.89 1.74
CA GLN A 45 -24.18 10.84 2.39
C GLN A 45 -25.67 10.98 2.07
N GLN A 46 -26.23 12.21 2.16
CA GLN A 46 -27.61 12.50 1.79
C GLN A 46 -27.91 12.12 0.34
N ALA A 47 -27.06 12.54 -0.59
CA ALA A 47 -27.19 12.25 -2.02
C ALA A 47 -27.08 10.75 -2.34
N LYS A 48 -26.39 9.97 -1.51
CA LYS A 48 -26.21 8.53 -1.66
C LYS A 48 -27.18 7.68 -0.82
N GLY A 49 -28.14 8.30 -0.14
CA GLY A 49 -29.11 7.60 0.71
C GLY A 49 -28.49 6.93 1.94
N LEU A 50 -27.34 7.44 2.39
CA LEU A 50 -26.68 6.97 3.61
C LEU A 50 -27.15 7.77 4.82
N LYS A 51 -26.86 7.26 6.04
CA LYS A 51 -26.98 8.05 7.26
C LYS A 51 -26.07 9.26 7.17
N ALA A 52 -26.65 10.47 7.18
CA ALA A 52 -25.96 11.73 6.99
C ALA A 52 -25.41 12.27 8.33
N ASP A 53 -24.47 11.57 8.95
CA ASP A 53 -23.88 11.90 10.25
C ASP A 53 -22.53 12.63 10.13
N GLY A 54 -22.02 12.76 8.92
CA GLY A 54 -20.70 13.35 8.66
C GLY A 54 -19.55 12.47 9.15
N ILE A 55 -19.78 11.15 9.25
CA ILE A 55 -18.79 10.16 9.64
C ILE A 55 -18.51 9.25 8.44
N VAL A 56 -17.27 9.21 7.98
CA VAL A 56 -16.86 8.33 6.90
C VAL A 56 -16.54 6.95 7.47
N GLY A 57 -17.58 6.14 7.60
CA GLY A 57 -17.50 4.72 7.93
C GLY A 57 -17.33 3.85 6.67
N PRO A 58 -17.33 2.50 6.80
CA PRO A 58 -17.11 1.58 5.68
C PRO A 58 -18.09 1.80 4.50
N ALA A 59 -19.37 2.01 4.77
CA ALA A 59 -20.38 2.23 3.73
C ALA A 59 -20.12 3.54 2.96
N THR A 60 -19.84 4.63 3.65
CA THR A 60 -19.49 5.92 3.03
C THR A 60 -18.20 5.82 2.25
N MET A 61 -17.18 5.15 2.82
CA MET A 61 -15.87 4.99 2.18
C MET A 61 -15.98 4.23 0.85
N LEU A 62 -16.73 3.13 0.83
CA LEU A 62 -16.89 2.29 -0.36
C LEU A 62 -17.55 3.05 -1.54
N LEU A 63 -18.48 3.95 -1.25
CA LEU A 63 -19.15 4.76 -2.29
C LEU A 63 -18.34 5.99 -2.68
N LEU A 64 -17.54 6.52 -1.77
CA LEU A 64 -16.74 7.73 -2.00
C LEU A 64 -15.41 7.42 -2.72
N ILE A 65 -14.76 6.34 -2.34
CA ILE A 65 -13.49 5.88 -2.92
C ILE A 65 -13.71 4.46 -3.43
N PRO A 66 -14.23 4.29 -4.66
CA PRO A 66 -14.38 2.96 -5.24
C PRO A 66 -13.00 2.31 -5.36
N ALA A 67 -12.86 1.12 -4.80
CA ALA A 67 -11.62 0.38 -4.84
C ALA A 67 -11.25 0.02 -6.27
N ARG A 68 -10.08 0.42 -6.74
CA ARG A 68 -9.52 0.02 -8.04
C ARG A 68 -9.08 -1.44 -8.03
N PHE A 69 -8.75 -1.95 -6.86
CA PHE A 69 -8.21 -3.30 -6.69
C PHE A 69 -9.26 -4.28 -6.20
N LYS A 70 -9.14 -5.51 -6.65
CA LYS A 70 -9.99 -6.63 -6.26
C LYS A 70 -9.84 -6.91 -4.75
N LYS A 71 -10.95 -7.05 -4.05
CA LYS A 71 -10.94 -7.57 -2.68
C LYS A 71 -10.72 -9.08 -2.72
N SER A 72 -9.75 -9.57 -1.97
CA SER A 72 -9.49 -11.02 -1.84
C SER A 72 -10.66 -11.73 -1.13
N LYS A 73 -10.94 -12.95 -1.58
CA LYS A 73 -11.85 -13.90 -0.90
C LYS A 73 -11.22 -14.48 0.38
N ARG A 74 -9.87 -14.39 0.50
CA ARG A 74 -9.15 -14.82 1.70
C ARG A 74 -9.39 -13.86 2.85
N LYS A 75 -9.29 -14.33 4.09
CA LYS A 75 -9.21 -13.45 5.26
C LYS A 75 -7.84 -12.76 5.26
N ILE A 76 -7.82 -11.44 5.14
CA ILE A 76 -6.58 -10.63 5.15
C ILE A 76 -6.50 -9.85 6.46
N ASP A 77 -5.43 -10.06 7.21
CA ASP A 77 -5.11 -9.39 8.48
C ASP A 77 -3.75 -8.67 8.47
N LYS A 78 -2.99 -8.80 7.37
CA LYS A 78 -1.68 -8.15 7.18
C LYS A 78 -1.52 -7.61 5.77
N ILE A 79 -0.84 -6.48 5.65
CA ILE A 79 -0.28 -5.93 4.41
C ILE A 79 1.22 -5.82 4.65
N ILE A 80 2.02 -6.54 3.87
CA ILE A 80 3.47 -6.63 4.09
C ILE A 80 4.19 -5.97 2.92
N ILE A 81 5.02 -4.99 3.25
CA ILE A 81 5.79 -4.21 2.28
C ILE A 81 7.17 -4.81 2.12
N HIS A 82 7.59 -4.93 0.86
CA HIS A 82 8.89 -5.46 0.44
C HIS A 82 9.57 -4.50 -0.53
N CYS A 83 10.86 -4.72 -0.75
CA CYS A 83 11.61 -4.26 -1.90
C CYS A 83 12.09 -5.45 -2.74
N SER A 84 12.35 -5.21 -4.01
CA SER A 84 12.89 -6.24 -4.93
C SER A 84 14.39 -6.49 -4.76
N ALA A 85 15.06 -5.70 -3.91
CA ALA A 85 16.51 -5.63 -3.82
C ALA A 85 17.21 -5.28 -5.16
N THR A 86 16.51 -4.61 -6.06
CA THR A 86 17.07 -4.05 -7.28
C THR A 86 17.96 -2.84 -6.94
N PRO A 87 19.15 -2.70 -7.54
CA PRO A 87 20.01 -1.56 -7.30
C PRO A 87 19.36 -0.23 -7.66
N GLU A 88 19.78 0.82 -6.95
CA GLU A 88 19.32 2.19 -7.22
C GLU A 88 19.58 2.55 -8.69
N LEU A 89 18.60 3.18 -9.35
CA LEU A 89 18.55 3.54 -10.77
C LEU A 89 18.32 2.37 -11.75
N GLU A 90 18.35 1.13 -11.31
CA GLU A 90 17.94 -0.01 -12.15
C GLU A 90 16.42 -0.25 -11.98
N ASP A 91 15.79 -0.81 -13.01
CA ASP A 91 14.37 -1.14 -12.99
C ASP A 91 14.16 -2.66 -13.10
N ALA A 92 12.97 -3.13 -12.72
CA ALA A 92 12.57 -4.51 -12.86
C ALA A 92 11.06 -4.61 -13.10
N THR A 93 10.65 -5.42 -14.06
CA THR A 93 9.24 -5.65 -14.35
C THR A 93 8.68 -6.82 -13.53
N VAL A 94 7.35 -6.93 -13.47
CA VAL A 94 6.66 -8.10 -12.90
C VAL A 94 7.13 -9.39 -13.53
N GLU A 95 7.31 -9.40 -14.86
CA GLU A 95 7.74 -10.57 -15.62
C GLU A 95 9.17 -11.00 -15.27
N GLN A 96 10.07 -10.03 -15.09
CA GLN A 96 11.45 -10.30 -14.67
C GLN A 96 11.50 -10.85 -13.25
N ILE A 97 10.77 -10.24 -12.31
CA ILE A 97 10.67 -10.74 -10.92
C ILE A 97 10.02 -12.13 -10.90
N ARG A 98 8.98 -12.36 -11.72
CA ARG A 98 8.32 -13.66 -11.86
C ARG A 98 9.27 -14.72 -12.40
N ALA A 99 10.05 -14.40 -13.43
CA ALA A 99 11.04 -15.31 -14.01
C ALA A 99 12.09 -15.70 -12.98
N GLU A 100 12.60 -14.73 -12.20
CA GLU A 100 13.57 -15.01 -11.13
C GLU A 100 12.98 -15.89 -10.03
N HIS A 101 11.75 -15.61 -9.57
CA HIS A 101 11.08 -16.44 -8.58
C HIS A 101 10.84 -17.87 -9.08
N LYS A 102 10.47 -18.04 -10.36
CA LYS A 102 10.34 -19.37 -10.97
C LYS A 102 11.70 -20.09 -11.07
N ARG A 103 12.79 -19.38 -11.35
CA ARG A 103 14.14 -19.95 -11.33
C ARG A 103 14.54 -20.45 -9.94
N LEU A 104 14.02 -19.81 -8.88
CA LEU A 104 14.17 -20.27 -7.49
C LEU A 104 13.24 -21.44 -7.12
N GLY A 105 12.46 -21.98 -8.07
CA GLY A 105 11.55 -23.11 -7.86
C GLY A 105 10.14 -22.72 -7.38
N TRP A 106 9.79 -21.43 -7.38
CA TRP A 106 8.45 -20.99 -6.99
C TRP A 106 7.47 -21.13 -8.18
N SER A 107 6.19 -21.33 -7.86
CA SER A 107 5.15 -21.51 -8.91
C SER A 107 4.83 -20.23 -9.67
N ASP A 108 5.02 -19.05 -9.03
CA ASP A 108 4.71 -17.74 -9.58
C ASP A 108 5.46 -16.66 -8.80
N ILE A 109 5.34 -15.39 -9.23
CA ILE A 109 5.80 -14.24 -8.45
C ILE A 109 5.24 -14.30 -7.01
N GLY A 110 6.05 -13.95 -6.03
CA GLY A 110 5.66 -14.00 -4.62
C GLY A 110 4.71 -12.89 -4.19
N TYR A 111 4.74 -11.73 -4.86
CA TYR A 111 4.05 -10.50 -4.49
C TYR A 111 2.71 -10.37 -5.20
N HIS A 112 1.72 -9.74 -4.53
CA HIS A 112 0.42 -9.43 -5.12
C HIS A 112 0.44 -8.14 -5.94
N TYR A 113 1.23 -7.15 -5.49
CA TYR A 113 1.43 -5.89 -6.19
C TYR A 113 2.90 -5.54 -6.30
N VAL A 114 3.29 -4.95 -7.43
CA VAL A 114 4.64 -4.42 -7.66
C VAL A 114 4.52 -2.95 -8.07
N ILE A 115 5.30 -2.08 -7.44
CA ILE A 115 5.34 -0.64 -7.73
C ILE A 115 6.64 -0.35 -8.46
N TYR A 116 6.53 0.02 -9.74
CA TYR A 116 7.68 0.39 -10.57
C TYR A 116 8.25 1.75 -10.18
N ARG A 117 9.43 2.08 -10.65
CA ARG A 117 10.13 3.30 -10.31
C ARG A 117 9.41 4.57 -10.73
N ASP A 118 8.59 4.53 -11.78
CA ASP A 118 7.71 5.61 -12.23
C ASP A 118 6.45 5.81 -11.35
N GLY A 119 6.24 4.91 -10.38
CA GLY A 119 5.07 4.90 -9.50
C GLY A 119 3.88 4.10 -10.06
N SER A 120 3.98 3.50 -11.24
CA SER A 120 2.92 2.62 -11.73
C SER A 120 2.79 1.36 -10.86
N ILE A 121 1.54 0.95 -10.61
CA ILE A 121 1.21 -0.21 -9.79
C ILE A 121 0.76 -1.34 -10.71
N HIS A 122 1.42 -2.47 -10.60
CA HIS A 122 1.17 -3.66 -11.41
C HIS A 122 0.74 -4.83 -10.54
N GLU A 123 -0.22 -5.62 -11.03
CA GLU A 123 -0.64 -6.85 -10.38
C GLU A 123 0.37 -7.96 -10.65
N GLY A 124 0.72 -8.70 -9.61
CA GLY A 124 1.61 -9.84 -9.68
C GLY A 124 0.83 -11.15 -9.56
N ARG A 125 0.82 -11.74 -8.35
CA ARG A 125 0.01 -12.92 -8.00
C ARG A 125 -1.42 -12.50 -7.71
N ASP A 126 -2.41 -13.28 -8.16
CA ASP A 126 -3.82 -13.00 -7.83
C ASP A 126 -4.02 -12.94 -6.30
N VAL A 127 -4.76 -11.94 -5.85
CA VAL A 127 -5.00 -11.69 -4.42
C VAL A 127 -5.78 -12.82 -3.74
N ASP A 128 -6.49 -13.66 -4.49
CA ASP A 128 -7.19 -14.85 -3.95
C ASP A 128 -6.22 -16.03 -3.73
N ILE A 129 -4.99 -15.94 -4.22
CA ILE A 129 -3.94 -16.94 -4.02
C ILE A 129 -2.99 -16.44 -2.94
N GLN A 130 -2.60 -17.32 -2.01
CA GLN A 130 -1.61 -16.98 -1.00
C GLN A 130 -0.27 -16.61 -1.64
N GLY A 131 0.31 -15.50 -1.19
CA GLY A 131 1.63 -15.06 -1.63
C GLY A 131 2.77 -16.01 -1.20
N ALA A 132 3.95 -15.76 -1.76
CA ALA A 132 5.20 -16.44 -1.38
C ALA A 132 6.29 -15.38 -1.17
N HIS A 133 6.02 -14.40 -0.29
CA HIS A 133 6.88 -13.23 -0.09
C HIS A 133 7.47 -13.13 1.33
N CYS A 134 6.88 -13.82 2.30
CA CYS A 134 7.30 -13.80 3.70
C CYS A 134 7.00 -15.13 4.37
N ALA A 135 7.94 -16.09 4.32
CA ALA A 135 7.76 -17.39 4.95
C ALA A 135 7.90 -17.32 6.48
N ASP A 136 8.74 -16.39 6.97
CA ASP A 136 8.97 -16.19 8.38
C ASP A 136 7.67 -15.81 9.12
N SER A 137 7.52 -16.32 10.34
CA SER A 137 6.40 -16.01 11.23
C SER A 137 5.01 -16.18 10.57
N ASN A 138 4.86 -17.12 9.62
CA ASN A 138 3.63 -17.32 8.84
C ASN A 138 3.17 -16.03 8.09
N GLY A 139 4.12 -15.19 7.67
CA GLY A 139 3.81 -13.91 7.04
C GLY A 139 2.98 -14.03 5.76
N ASN A 140 3.11 -15.13 5.00
CA ASN A 140 2.31 -15.36 3.80
C ASN A 140 0.81 -15.60 4.09
N VAL A 141 0.50 -16.16 5.25
CA VAL A 141 -0.89 -16.49 5.63
C VAL A 141 -1.64 -15.20 5.97
N GLY A 142 -2.81 -15.01 5.38
CA GLY A 142 -3.67 -13.85 5.65
C GLY A 142 -3.05 -12.50 5.26
N SER A 143 -2.15 -12.47 4.28
CA SER A 143 -1.45 -11.25 3.89
C SER A 143 -1.63 -10.86 2.41
N ILE A 144 -1.47 -9.56 2.16
CA ILE A 144 -1.18 -8.98 0.85
C ILE A 144 0.28 -8.54 0.86
N GLY A 145 1.09 -9.04 -0.09
CA GLY A 145 2.47 -8.61 -0.28
C GLY A 145 2.58 -7.54 -1.35
N ILE A 146 3.19 -6.41 -1.00
CA ILE A 146 3.50 -5.30 -1.91
C ILE A 146 5.02 -5.21 -2.05
N CYS A 147 5.54 -5.15 -3.28
CA CYS A 147 6.95 -4.95 -3.54
C CYS A 147 7.16 -3.64 -4.30
N TYR A 148 8.06 -2.79 -3.87
CA TYR A 148 8.56 -1.70 -4.72
C TYR A 148 9.89 -2.09 -5.36
N VAL A 149 10.12 -1.64 -6.59
CA VAL A 149 11.37 -1.87 -7.32
C VAL A 149 12.46 -0.97 -6.75
N GLY A 150 13.51 -1.57 -6.21
CA GLY A 150 14.59 -0.87 -5.51
C GLY A 150 15.01 -1.58 -4.23
N GLY A 151 15.58 -0.84 -3.29
CA GLY A 151 15.84 -1.30 -1.92
C GLY A 151 17.31 -1.52 -1.57
N VAL A 152 18.22 -1.40 -2.53
CA VAL A 152 19.67 -1.44 -2.27
C VAL A 152 20.39 -0.29 -2.96
N GLU A 153 21.59 0.03 -2.48
CA GLU A 153 22.42 1.09 -3.03
C GLU A 153 22.76 0.85 -4.50
N MET A 154 23.28 1.89 -5.16
CA MET A 154 23.70 1.85 -6.55
C MET A 154 24.73 0.75 -6.79
N ARG A 155 24.58 0.07 -7.93
CA ARG A 155 25.54 -0.94 -8.37
C ARG A 155 26.93 -0.34 -8.52
N ARG A 156 27.93 -1.08 -8.04
CA ARG A 156 29.35 -0.77 -8.22
C ARG A 156 30.05 -1.97 -8.85
N PRO A 157 30.95 -1.76 -9.81
CA PRO A 157 31.62 -2.87 -10.51
C PRO A 157 32.36 -3.85 -9.59
N GLU A 158 32.88 -3.33 -8.48
CA GLU A 158 33.66 -4.11 -7.50
C GLU A 158 32.80 -4.91 -6.51
N LEU A 159 31.45 -4.72 -6.49
CA LEU A 159 30.56 -5.39 -5.56
C LEU A 159 29.66 -6.41 -6.28
N THR A 160 29.48 -7.55 -5.66
CA THR A 160 28.40 -8.48 -6.03
C THR A 160 27.06 -7.97 -5.51
N TYR A 161 25.95 -8.45 -6.08
CA TYR A 161 24.60 -8.11 -5.60
C TYR A 161 24.41 -8.38 -4.10
N ALA A 162 24.99 -9.47 -3.58
CA ALA A 162 24.91 -9.83 -2.17
C ALA A 162 25.64 -8.86 -1.21
N GLN A 163 26.55 -8.07 -1.74
CA GLN A 163 27.35 -7.08 -0.97
C GLN A 163 26.72 -5.69 -0.97
N LEU A 164 25.70 -5.44 -1.81
CA LEU A 164 25.01 -4.16 -1.84
C LEU A 164 24.24 -3.94 -0.55
N LYS A 165 24.38 -2.74 0.03
CA LYS A 165 23.74 -2.40 1.30
C LYS A 165 22.28 -1.99 1.08
N ALA A 166 21.43 -2.38 2.02
CA ALA A 166 20.04 -1.93 2.09
C ALA A 166 19.96 -0.40 2.16
N LYS A 167 19.15 0.19 1.29
CA LYS A 167 18.93 1.64 1.19
C LYS A 167 17.49 1.91 0.76
N ASP A 168 16.82 2.88 1.38
CA ASP A 168 15.55 3.37 0.86
C ASP A 168 15.77 4.13 -0.45
N THR A 169 15.54 3.44 -1.57
CA THR A 169 15.72 3.96 -2.91
C THR A 169 14.41 4.32 -3.59
N ARG A 170 13.31 4.38 -2.82
CA ARG A 170 12.00 4.74 -3.36
C ARG A 170 12.03 6.12 -4.00
N THR A 171 11.59 6.21 -5.23
CA THR A 171 11.36 7.49 -5.89
C THR A 171 10.21 8.25 -5.23
N PRO A 172 10.10 9.59 -5.42
CA PRO A 172 8.92 10.33 -4.97
C PRO A 172 7.62 9.74 -5.50
N GLN A 173 7.60 9.26 -6.75
CA GLN A 173 6.45 8.63 -7.39
C GLN A 173 6.08 7.30 -6.70
N GLN A 174 7.07 6.46 -6.38
CA GLN A 174 6.84 5.23 -5.63
C GLN A 174 6.30 5.49 -4.22
N LYS A 175 6.78 6.51 -3.52
CA LYS A 175 6.25 6.88 -2.19
C LYS A 175 4.78 7.28 -2.26
N VAL A 176 4.41 8.08 -3.25
CA VAL A 176 3.00 8.48 -3.50
C VAL A 176 2.15 7.27 -3.87
N ALA A 177 2.63 6.42 -4.79
CA ALA A 177 1.92 5.23 -5.25
C ALA A 177 1.68 4.22 -4.10
N LEU A 178 2.72 3.96 -3.29
CA LEU A 178 2.62 3.07 -2.14
C LEU A 178 1.62 3.60 -1.11
N LEU A 179 1.67 4.90 -0.80
CA LEU A 179 0.70 5.52 0.09
C LEU A 179 -0.73 5.38 -0.42
N ASN A 180 -0.96 5.65 -1.72
CA ASN A 180 -2.28 5.53 -2.33
C ASN A 180 -2.78 4.07 -2.30
N LEU A 181 -1.93 3.11 -2.67
CA LEU A 181 -2.26 1.68 -2.61
C LEU A 181 -2.62 1.24 -1.18
N LEU A 182 -1.84 1.68 -0.18
CA LEU A 182 -2.12 1.36 1.22
C LEU A 182 -3.45 1.95 1.68
N CYS A 183 -3.78 3.18 1.28
CA CYS A 183 -5.09 3.79 1.59
C CYS A 183 -6.24 2.99 0.98
N GLU A 184 -6.13 2.56 -0.29
CA GLU A 184 -7.14 1.72 -0.95
C GLU A 184 -7.26 0.34 -0.29
N LEU A 185 -6.14 -0.31 0.01
CA LEU A 185 -6.15 -1.60 0.71
C LEU A 185 -6.71 -1.47 2.14
N ARG A 186 -6.51 -0.33 2.80
CA ARG A 186 -7.13 -0.04 4.11
C ARG A 186 -8.65 0.01 4.02
N VAL A 187 -9.21 0.51 2.91
CA VAL A 187 -10.67 0.47 2.66
C VAL A 187 -11.15 -0.98 2.55
N LEU A 188 -10.42 -1.81 1.81
CA LEU A 188 -10.77 -3.22 1.60
C LEU A 188 -10.54 -4.08 2.87
N TYR A 189 -9.50 -3.78 3.63
CA TYR A 189 -9.04 -4.53 4.80
C TYR A 189 -8.79 -3.62 6.01
N PRO A 190 -9.86 -3.08 6.63
CA PRO A 190 -9.76 -2.00 7.63
C PRO A 190 -8.96 -2.37 8.89
N ASN A 191 -8.86 -3.65 9.21
CA ASN A 191 -8.16 -4.16 10.39
C ASN A 191 -6.79 -4.78 10.08
N ALA A 192 -6.35 -4.79 8.81
CA ALA A 192 -5.06 -5.36 8.45
C ALA A 192 -3.90 -4.53 9.00
N LYS A 193 -2.91 -5.16 9.61
CA LYS A 193 -1.68 -4.50 10.08
C LYS A 193 -0.78 -4.21 8.89
N ILE A 194 -0.24 -3.00 8.80
CA ILE A 194 0.78 -2.63 7.81
C ILE A 194 2.15 -2.87 8.44
N LEU A 195 2.97 -3.68 7.79
CA LEU A 195 4.27 -4.14 8.26
C LEU A 195 5.29 -4.11 7.13
N GLY A 196 6.56 -3.97 7.45
CA GLY A 196 7.66 -4.34 6.57
C GLY A 196 8.00 -5.82 6.73
N HIS A 197 8.66 -6.42 5.74
CA HIS A 197 9.17 -7.80 5.86
C HIS A 197 10.06 -7.95 7.10
N ARG A 198 10.90 -6.97 7.39
CA ARG A 198 11.79 -6.92 8.55
C ARG A 198 11.09 -7.09 9.90
N ASP A 199 9.82 -6.72 9.99
CA ASP A 199 9.05 -6.79 11.24
C ASP A 199 8.62 -8.23 11.58
N LEU A 200 8.69 -9.14 10.61
CA LEU A 200 8.35 -10.55 10.75
C LEU A 200 9.57 -11.47 10.62
N ASP A 201 10.66 -10.94 10.08
CA ASP A 201 11.89 -11.68 9.86
C ASP A 201 12.63 -11.97 11.17
N LYS A 202 13.20 -13.17 11.27
CA LYS A 202 13.99 -13.62 12.42
C LYS A 202 15.50 -13.65 12.16
N HIS A 203 15.91 -13.29 10.95
CA HIS A 203 17.28 -13.44 10.46
C HIS A 203 17.98 -12.10 10.16
N GLY A 204 17.35 -10.97 10.51
CA GLY A 204 17.94 -9.64 10.37
C GLY A 204 17.81 -9.02 8.98
N LYS A 205 16.83 -9.48 8.16
CA LYS A 205 16.54 -8.85 6.87
C LYS A 205 16.18 -7.38 7.02
N GLN A 206 16.70 -6.55 6.13
CA GLN A 206 16.44 -5.11 6.13
C GLN A 206 15.25 -4.72 5.23
N CYS A 207 14.71 -5.65 4.44
CA CYS A 207 13.56 -5.41 3.57
C CYS A 207 12.36 -4.89 4.38
N PRO A 208 11.73 -3.81 3.98
CA PRO A 208 11.79 -3.08 2.71
C PRO A 208 12.84 -1.95 2.67
N SER A 209 13.87 -1.95 3.48
CA SER A 209 14.94 -0.96 3.56
C SER A 209 14.54 0.39 4.16
N PHE A 210 13.36 0.45 4.78
CA PHE A 210 12.86 1.56 5.61
C PHE A 210 11.89 1.01 6.66
N ASP A 211 11.55 1.82 7.67
CA ASP A 211 10.60 1.43 8.71
C ASP A 211 9.15 1.66 8.27
N ALA A 212 8.59 0.67 7.60
CA ALA A 212 7.23 0.72 7.07
C ALA A 212 6.17 0.80 8.17
N LYS A 213 6.37 0.12 9.28
CA LYS A 213 5.44 0.08 10.41
C LYS A 213 5.26 1.47 11.03
N THR A 214 6.37 2.18 11.24
CA THR A 214 6.34 3.54 11.79
C THR A 214 5.85 4.56 10.76
N GLU A 215 6.33 4.48 9.50
CA GLU A 215 5.96 5.43 8.45
C GLU A 215 4.45 5.41 8.16
N TYR A 216 3.83 4.23 8.19
CA TYR A 216 2.41 4.06 7.86
C TYR A 216 1.50 3.79 9.08
N ALA A 217 1.96 4.10 10.29
CA ALA A 217 1.21 3.86 11.53
C ALA A 217 -0.15 4.60 11.59
N ARG A 218 -0.33 5.65 10.79
CA ARG A 218 -1.54 6.49 10.77
C ARG A 218 -2.48 6.23 9.59
N ILE A 219 -2.23 5.19 8.80
CA ILE A 219 -3.10 4.79 7.69
C ILE A 219 -4.24 3.85 8.15
#